data_8cc758ac58c861091fca34cc7ac0f3c6
#
_entry.id   8cc758ac58c861091fca34cc7ac0f3c6
#
_cell.length_a   1.000
_cell.length_b   1.000
_cell.length_c   1.000
_cell.angle_alpha   90.00
_cell.angle_beta   90.00
_cell.angle_gamma   90.00
#
_symmetry.space_group_name_H-M   'P 1'
#
loop_
_entity.id
_entity.type
_entity.pdbx_description
1 polymer ?
#
loop_
_entity_poly.entity_id
_entity_poly.type
_entity_poly.pdbx_seq_one_letter_code
_entity_poly.pdbx_strand_id
1 'polypeptide(L)'
;MLFVIGLVFGSFLNVCISRIPRDLSIVTPRSRCPHCHAPIAWRDNIPILSWLLLQGKCRHCQRTISLRYPWVELLVAVFFVTSYAYFGLGWTTLKACLFCFLVVGLILMDAETGYLPAEFTYPGILLGMLFAALAPGNASGLLFVLAALERPVPAGPRWLSFIDAVSAALLGAAFFYFAWAAYYLIRKRHGVGFGDFAMMAMIGAFLGLRLTLLVIFLAPILGTLYALLTLLRSDRRQVAQAQPSGDGAVLLAEVPFGVFLGVSSLIALFLGRPIWNWYLGFFR
;
A
#
# COMPACT_ATOMS: atom_id res chain seq x y z
N MET A 1 20.22 11.17 7.87
CA MET A 1 19.12 12.15 7.72
C MET A 1 17.81 11.48 7.30
N LEU A 2 17.73 10.72 6.20
CA LEU A 2 16.48 10.08 5.75
C LEU A 2 15.84 9.11 6.75
N PHE A 3 16.62 8.39 7.53
CA PHE A 3 16.11 7.55 8.62
C PHE A 3 15.28 8.35 9.62
N VAL A 4 15.82 9.48 10.09
CA VAL A 4 15.11 10.35 11.05
C VAL A 4 13.84 10.95 10.44
N ILE A 5 13.91 11.39 9.17
CA ILE A 5 12.74 11.87 8.44
C ILE A 5 11.69 10.76 8.36
N GLY A 6 12.10 9.53 8.01
CA GLY A 6 11.21 8.37 7.95
C GLY A 6 10.55 8.04 9.29
N LEU A 7 11.27 8.16 10.42
CA LEU A 7 10.68 8.00 11.75
C LEU A 7 9.59 9.02 12.04
N VAL A 8 9.82 10.30 11.69
CA VAL A 8 8.83 11.38 11.88
C VAL A 8 7.59 11.14 11.03
N PHE A 9 7.77 10.77 9.75
CA PHE A 9 6.66 10.41 8.87
C PHE A 9 5.92 9.15 9.36
N GLY A 10 6.63 8.16 9.89
CA GLY A 10 6.02 6.97 10.49
C GLY A 10 5.18 7.29 11.72
N SER A 11 5.65 8.20 12.57
CA SER A 11 4.88 8.68 13.72
C SER A 11 3.61 9.41 13.27
N PHE A 12 3.69 10.25 12.25
CA PHE A 12 2.53 10.89 11.64
C PHE A 12 1.58 9.86 11.00
N LEU A 13 2.12 8.84 10.35
CA LEU A 13 1.34 7.76 9.77
C LEU A 13 0.49 7.02 10.81
N ASN A 14 1.01 6.78 12.00
CA ASN A 14 0.25 6.21 13.11
C ASN A 14 -1.00 7.07 13.48
N VAL A 15 -0.88 8.40 13.40
CA VAL A 15 -2.03 9.30 13.60
C VAL A 15 -3.04 9.13 12.47
N CYS A 16 -2.59 9.07 11.21
CA CYS A 16 -3.44 8.87 10.05
C CYS A 16 -4.22 7.54 10.17
N ILE A 17 -3.52 6.42 10.43
CA ILE A 17 -4.13 5.08 10.55
C ILE A 17 -5.21 5.04 11.65
N SER A 18 -4.97 5.73 12.76
CA SER A 18 -5.93 5.72 13.88
C SER A 18 -7.13 6.63 13.68
N ARG A 19 -7.01 7.70 12.89
CA ARG A 19 -8.01 8.77 12.80
C ARG A 19 -8.81 8.76 11.50
N ILE A 20 -8.15 8.60 10.35
CA ILE A 20 -8.81 8.70 9.04
C ILE A 20 -9.95 7.69 8.90
N PRO A 21 -9.80 6.39 9.23
CA PRO A 21 -10.91 5.45 9.13
C PRO A 21 -12.08 5.72 10.08
N ARG A 22 -11.93 6.68 11.00
CA ARG A 22 -12.97 7.11 11.97
C ARG A 22 -13.48 8.51 11.71
N ASP A 23 -13.17 9.10 10.56
CA ASP A 23 -13.53 10.47 10.18
C ASP A 23 -13.08 11.54 11.20
N LEU A 24 -11.93 11.28 11.87
CA LEU A 24 -11.39 12.20 12.86
C LEU A 24 -10.30 13.09 12.23
N SER A 25 -10.25 14.36 12.65
CA SER A 25 -9.23 15.29 12.19
C SER A 25 -7.82 14.82 12.56
N ILE A 26 -6.91 14.82 11.58
CA ILE A 26 -5.48 14.49 11.78
C ILE A 26 -4.70 15.63 12.42
N VAL A 27 -5.26 16.85 12.47
CA VAL A 27 -4.60 18.05 12.99
C VAL A 27 -4.96 18.31 14.44
N THR A 28 -6.25 18.22 14.78
CA THR A 28 -6.78 18.52 16.12
C THR A 28 -7.69 17.39 16.63
N PRO A 29 -7.66 17.08 17.93
CA PRO A 29 -6.72 17.52 18.97
C PRO A 29 -5.33 16.90 18.86
N ARG A 30 -4.35 17.39 19.62
CA ARG A 30 -3.01 16.79 19.72
C ARG A 30 -3.08 15.32 20.17
N SER A 31 -1.99 14.57 19.99
CA SER A 31 -1.87 13.17 20.41
C SER A 31 -2.20 13.01 21.89
N ARG A 32 -3.03 12.02 22.23
CA ARG A 32 -3.48 11.73 23.59
C ARG A 32 -3.33 10.24 23.88
N CYS A 33 -3.15 9.92 25.14
CA CYS A 33 -3.17 8.52 25.57
C CYS A 33 -4.57 7.92 25.33
N PRO A 34 -4.69 6.74 24.69
CA PRO A 34 -5.99 6.11 24.41
C PRO A 34 -6.73 5.67 25.68
N HIS A 35 -6.03 5.54 26.81
CA HIS A 35 -6.61 5.05 28.06
C HIS A 35 -7.02 6.16 29.03
N CYS A 36 -6.15 7.15 29.27
CA CYS A 36 -6.41 8.21 30.24
C CYS A 36 -6.71 9.56 29.60
N HIS A 37 -6.68 9.64 28.27
CA HIS A 37 -6.92 10.85 27.46
C HIS A 37 -6.01 12.04 27.79
N ALA A 38 -4.96 11.85 28.62
CA ALA A 38 -3.99 12.87 28.90
C ALA A 38 -3.22 13.24 27.61
N PRO A 39 -2.95 14.54 27.37
CA PRO A 39 -2.20 14.99 26.21
C PRO A 39 -0.75 14.50 26.29
N ILE A 40 -0.21 14.02 25.16
CA ILE A 40 1.18 13.59 25.07
C ILE A 40 2.05 14.82 24.82
N ALA A 41 3.03 15.05 25.72
CA ALA A 41 4.00 16.13 25.57
C ALA A 41 4.88 15.87 24.33
N TRP A 42 5.41 16.93 23.69
CA TRP A 42 6.25 16.80 22.50
C TRP A 42 7.47 15.90 22.72
N ARG A 43 8.09 15.96 23.90
CA ARG A 43 9.23 15.13 24.32
C ARG A 43 8.87 13.64 24.45
N ASP A 44 7.60 13.32 24.70
CA ASP A 44 7.10 11.96 24.81
C ASP A 44 6.55 11.44 23.45
N ASN A 45 6.66 12.26 22.41
CA ASN A 45 6.24 11.93 21.04
C ASN A 45 7.45 11.83 20.06
N ILE A 46 8.67 11.72 20.58
CA ILE A 46 9.85 11.47 19.76
C ILE A 46 9.80 10.00 19.30
N PRO A 47 9.80 9.76 17.97
CA PRO A 47 9.59 8.42 17.44
C PRO A 47 10.59 7.42 18.01
N ILE A 48 10.11 6.21 18.33
CA ILE A 48 10.84 5.08 18.92
C ILE A 48 11.48 5.44 20.27
N LEU A 49 12.22 6.55 20.34
CA LEU A 49 13.00 6.94 21.53
C LEU A 49 12.10 7.10 22.75
N SER A 50 10.98 7.82 22.63
CA SER A 50 10.04 8.02 23.74
C SER A 50 9.45 6.70 24.22
N TRP A 51 9.11 5.81 23.29
CA TRP A 51 8.59 4.49 23.64
C TRP A 51 9.61 3.65 24.42
N LEU A 52 10.88 3.67 24.02
CA LEU A 52 11.98 2.98 24.73
C LEU A 52 12.22 3.57 26.10
N LEU A 53 12.34 4.90 26.21
CA LEU A 53 12.59 5.60 27.49
C LEU A 53 11.44 5.43 28.49
N LEU A 54 10.20 5.33 27.99
CA LEU A 54 9.02 5.09 28.81
C LEU A 54 8.73 3.59 29.00
N GLN A 55 9.60 2.70 28.52
CA GLN A 55 9.44 1.25 28.59
C GLN A 55 8.08 0.78 28.04
N GLY A 56 7.60 1.41 26.98
CA GLY A 56 6.31 1.11 26.38
C GLY A 56 5.09 1.45 27.23
N LYS A 57 5.20 2.41 28.18
CA LYS A 57 4.12 2.79 29.10
C LYS A 57 3.78 4.26 29.00
N CYS A 58 2.51 4.57 29.25
CA CYS A 58 2.08 5.97 29.38
C CYS A 58 2.67 6.61 30.63
N ARG A 59 3.20 7.84 30.51
CA ARG A 59 3.77 8.59 31.66
C ARG A 59 2.76 8.85 32.79
N HIS A 60 1.48 9.02 32.45
CA HIS A 60 0.43 9.38 33.41
C HIS A 60 -0.25 8.15 34.04
N CYS A 61 -0.75 7.22 33.22
CA CYS A 61 -1.53 6.10 33.72
C CYS A 61 -0.80 4.76 33.76
N GLN A 62 0.48 4.72 33.35
CA GLN A 62 1.36 3.54 33.33
C GLN A 62 0.83 2.34 32.53
N ARG A 63 -0.29 2.50 31.79
CA ARG A 63 -0.78 1.46 30.88
C ARG A 63 0.14 1.30 29.68
N THR A 64 0.23 0.08 29.18
CA THR A 64 1.09 -0.30 28.04
C THR A 64 0.64 0.36 26.74
N ILE A 65 1.61 0.85 25.98
CA ILE A 65 1.46 1.38 24.63
C ILE A 65 1.86 0.27 23.65
N SER A 66 0.99 -0.04 22.68
CA SER A 66 1.21 -1.11 21.71
C SER A 66 2.54 -0.96 20.97
N LEU A 67 3.22 -2.09 20.75
CA LEU A 67 4.41 -2.21 19.90
C LEU A 67 4.17 -1.79 18.44
N ARG A 68 2.92 -1.75 18.00
CA ARG A 68 2.55 -1.29 16.66
C ARG A 68 3.13 0.09 16.36
N TYR A 69 3.09 1.04 17.32
CA TYR A 69 3.56 2.41 17.12
C TYR A 69 5.04 2.47 16.71
N PRO A 70 6.00 1.95 17.49
CA PRO A 70 7.39 1.96 17.09
C PRO A 70 7.67 1.08 15.86
N TRP A 71 6.90 0.03 15.61
CA TRP A 71 7.03 -0.79 14.41
C TRP A 71 6.71 -0.02 13.13
N VAL A 72 5.62 0.73 13.11
CA VAL A 72 5.24 1.56 11.94
C VAL A 72 6.29 2.64 11.70
N GLU A 73 6.79 3.27 12.76
CA GLU A 73 7.85 4.28 12.67
C GLU A 73 9.13 3.71 12.07
N LEU A 74 9.56 2.55 12.57
CA LEU A 74 10.75 1.85 12.06
C LEU A 74 10.55 1.41 10.60
N LEU A 75 9.39 0.84 10.27
CA LEU A 75 9.10 0.35 8.93
C LEU A 75 9.18 1.46 7.88
N VAL A 76 8.58 2.61 8.14
CA VAL A 76 8.64 3.77 7.24
C VAL A 76 10.08 4.29 7.13
N ALA A 77 10.82 4.35 8.24
CA ALA A 77 12.22 4.77 8.23
C ALA A 77 13.11 3.83 7.41
N VAL A 78 12.90 2.51 7.53
CA VAL A 78 13.61 1.50 6.74
C VAL A 78 13.30 1.67 5.25
N PHE A 79 12.04 1.85 4.87
CA PHE A 79 11.68 2.09 3.46
C PHE A 79 12.28 3.38 2.90
N PHE A 80 12.40 4.44 3.69
CA PHE A 80 13.06 5.68 3.26
C PHE A 80 14.54 5.47 3.00
N VAL A 81 15.22 4.76 3.88
CA VAL A 81 16.65 4.42 3.70
C VAL A 81 16.84 3.48 2.51
N THR A 82 16.01 2.45 2.38
CA THR A 82 16.06 1.50 1.26
C THR A 82 15.80 2.21 -0.08
N SER A 83 14.84 3.15 -0.11
CA SER A 83 14.58 3.96 -1.30
C SER A 83 15.81 4.78 -1.71
N TYR A 84 16.50 5.37 -0.75
CA TYR A 84 17.74 6.09 -1.03
C TYR A 84 18.87 5.16 -1.48
N ALA A 85 19.04 4.03 -0.84
CA ALA A 85 20.07 3.06 -1.21
C ALA A 85 19.86 2.50 -2.62
N TYR A 86 18.60 2.37 -3.06
CA TYR A 86 18.25 1.79 -4.36
C TYR A 86 18.25 2.83 -5.50
N PHE A 87 17.77 4.04 -5.25
CA PHE A 87 17.56 5.07 -6.29
C PHE A 87 18.57 6.22 -6.22
N GLY A 88 19.41 6.31 -5.18
CA GLY A 88 20.31 7.43 -4.96
C GLY A 88 19.58 8.70 -4.51
N LEU A 89 20.26 9.85 -4.55
CA LEU A 89 19.66 11.14 -4.20
C LEU A 89 18.97 11.75 -5.42
N GLY A 90 17.65 11.99 -5.34
CA GLY A 90 16.91 12.60 -6.44
C GLY A 90 15.39 12.52 -6.29
N TRP A 91 14.68 13.01 -7.30
CA TRP A 91 13.22 12.99 -7.37
C TRP A 91 12.62 11.60 -7.32
N THR A 92 13.34 10.60 -7.86
CA THR A 92 12.92 9.19 -7.82
C THR A 92 12.86 8.66 -6.40
N THR A 93 13.83 9.03 -5.56
CA THR A 93 13.85 8.66 -4.14
C THR A 93 12.69 9.31 -3.40
N LEU A 94 12.42 10.61 -3.64
CA LEU A 94 11.27 11.28 -3.03
C LEU A 94 9.95 10.63 -3.45
N LYS A 95 9.79 10.30 -4.74
CA LYS A 95 8.66 9.54 -5.26
C LYS A 95 8.50 8.20 -4.54
N ALA A 96 9.59 7.43 -4.38
CA ALA A 96 9.58 6.13 -3.73
C ALA A 96 9.26 6.24 -2.22
N CYS A 97 9.84 7.23 -1.51
CA CYS A 97 9.52 7.48 -0.11
C CYS A 97 8.04 7.81 0.10
N LEU A 98 7.49 8.69 -0.73
CA LEU A 98 6.07 9.04 -0.66
C LEU A 98 5.17 7.85 -0.99
N PHE A 99 5.52 7.07 -2.01
CA PHE A 99 4.80 5.85 -2.35
C PHE A 99 4.80 4.85 -1.20
N CYS A 100 5.97 4.57 -0.60
CA CYS A 100 6.06 3.67 0.55
C CYS A 100 5.22 4.16 1.74
N PHE A 101 5.24 5.48 2.03
CA PHE A 101 4.42 6.08 3.08
C PHE A 101 2.92 5.84 2.85
N LEU A 102 2.43 6.13 1.63
CA LEU A 102 1.02 5.94 1.27
C LEU A 102 0.63 4.46 1.32
N VAL A 103 1.44 3.59 0.73
CA VAL A 103 1.13 2.14 0.65
C VAL A 103 1.17 1.49 2.03
N VAL A 104 2.16 1.79 2.87
CA VAL A 104 2.21 1.26 4.25
C VAL A 104 0.98 1.71 5.04
N GLY A 105 0.56 2.98 4.87
CA GLY A 105 -0.68 3.47 5.48
C GLY A 105 -1.90 2.69 5.04
N LEU A 106 -2.07 2.50 3.74
CA LEU A 106 -3.20 1.75 3.18
C LEU A 106 -3.19 0.28 3.60
N ILE A 107 -2.03 -0.39 3.61
CA ILE A 107 -1.89 -1.76 4.10
C ILE A 107 -2.41 -1.88 5.54
N LEU A 108 -1.99 -0.96 6.42
CA LEU A 108 -2.34 -1.03 7.83
C LEU A 108 -3.80 -0.62 8.09
N MET A 109 -4.33 0.36 7.35
CA MET A 109 -5.74 0.73 7.43
C MET A 109 -6.64 -0.41 6.94
N ASP A 110 -6.31 -1.02 5.81
CA ASP A 110 -7.06 -2.16 5.28
C ASP A 110 -6.99 -3.37 6.22
N ALA A 111 -5.81 -3.69 6.76
CA ALA A 111 -5.63 -4.78 7.72
C ALA A 111 -6.41 -4.60 9.02
N GLU A 112 -6.62 -3.35 9.48
CA GLU A 112 -7.29 -3.06 10.75
C GLU A 112 -8.79 -2.80 10.61
N THR A 113 -9.22 -2.24 9.50
CA THR A 113 -10.58 -1.74 9.34
C THR A 113 -11.29 -2.26 8.09
N GLY A 114 -10.58 -2.92 7.15
CA GLY A 114 -11.10 -3.28 5.84
C GLY A 114 -11.46 -2.06 4.98
N TYR A 115 -10.94 -0.87 5.33
CA TYR A 115 -11.27 0.37 4.66
C TYR A 115 -10.03 1.03 4.03
N LEU A 116 -10.15 1.39 2.77
CA LEU A 116 -9.14 2.11 1.99
C LEU A 116 -9.59 3.56 1.79
N PRO A 117 -9.06 4.53 2.56
CA PRO A 117 -9.54 5.89 2.56
C PRO A 117 -9.21 6.63 1.25
N ALA A 118 -10.21 7.37 0.76
CA ALA A 118 -10.09 8.22 -0.41
C ALA A 118 -9.06 9.34 -0.23
N GLU A 119 -8.87 9.80 0.99
CA GLU A 119 -7.89 10.82 1.41
C GLU A 119 -6.44 10.40 1.18
N PHE A 120 -6.16 9.10 1.06
CA PHE A 120 -4.85 8.58 0.70
C PHE A 120 -4.76 8.22 -0.78
N THR A 121 -5.80 7.60 -1.33
CA THR A 121 -5.76 7.07 -2.69
C THR A 121 -5.84 8.18 -3.74
N TYR A 122 -6.78 9.14 -3.65
CA TYR A 122 -6.93 10.19 -4.66
C TYR A 122 -5.77 11.18 -4.68
N PRO A 123 -5.33 11.77 -3.55
CA PRO A 123 -4.10 12.56 -3.56
C PRO A 123 -2.89 11.76 -4.03
N GLY A 124 -2.82 10.46 -3.68
CA GLY A 124 -1.79 9.56 -4.15
C GLY A 124 -1.77 9.43 -5.67
N ILE A 125 -2.91 9.27 -6.34
CA ILE A 125 -2.99 9.24 -7.81
C ILE A 125 -2.41 10.52 -8.40
N LEU A 126 -2.85 11.68 -7.91
CA LEU A 126 -2.37 12.98 -8.41
C LEU A 126 -0.86 13.16 -8.21
N LEU A 127 -0.35 12.79 -7.04
CA LEU A 127 1.08 12.84 -6.73
C LEU A 127 1.89 11.87 -7.60
N GLY A 128 1.38 10.66 -7.85
CA GLY A 128 2.01 9.70 -8.76
C GLY A 128 2.15 10.24 -10.18
N MET A 129 1.09 10.87 -10.71
CA MET A 129 1.10 11.52 -12.02
C MET A 129 2.06 12.73 -12.06
N LEU A 130 2.06 13.56 -11.02
CA LEU A 130 2.99 14.70 -10.90
C LEU A 130 4.44 14.22 -10.90
N PHE A 131 4.76 13.20 -10.12
CA PHE A 131 6.12 12.64 -10.10
C PHE A 131 6.50 11.93 -11.40
N ALA A 132 5.54 11.39 -12.15
CA ALA A 132 5.82 10.85 -13.48
C ALA A 132 6.30 11.92 -14.46
N ALA A 133 5.80 13.17 -14.32
CA ALA A 133 6.25 14.32 -15.11
C ALA A 133 7.58 14.91 -14.61
N LEU A 134 7.80 14.95 -13.27
CA LEU A 134 9.00 15.58 -12.66
C LEU A 134 10.20 14.63 -12.65
N ALA A 135 9.98 13.34 -12.40
CA ALA A 135 10.99 12.30 -12.33
C ALA A 135 10.67 11.21 -13.37
N PRO A 136 10.95 11.47 -14.65
CA PRO A 136 10.64 10.53 -15.70
C PRO A 136 11.33 9.20 -15.41
N GLY A 137 10.52 8.15 -15.21
CA GLY A 137 10.99 6.78 -15.11
C GLY A 137 11.27 6.21 -16.50
N ASN A 138 11.81 5.00 -16.54
CA ASN A 138 11.89 4.26 -17.79
C ASN A 138 10.47 3.83 -18.18
N ALA A 139 9.85 4.53 -19.11
CA ALA A 139 8.55 4.21 -19.72
C ALA A 139 8.63 2.92 -20.58
N SER A 140 9.30 1.90 -20.06
CA SER A 140 9.59 0.66 -20.79
C SER A 140 8.33 -0.15 -21.09
N GLY A 141 7.28 0.00 -20.31
CA GLY A 141 6.01 -0.71 -20.55
C GLY A 141 5.27 -0.14 -21.76
N LEU A 142 5.12 1.18 -21.82
CA LEU A 142 4.48 1.85 -22.94
C LEU A 142 5.32 1.73 -24.22
N LEU A 143 6.65 1.87 -24.13
CA LEU A 143 7.55 1.67 -25.26
C LEU A 143 7.44 0.27 -25.85
N PHE A 144 7.32 -0.76 -25.01
CA PHE A 144 7.12 -2.12 -25.46
C PHE A 144 5.80 -2.27 -26.22
N VAL A 145 4.71 -1.71 -25.72
CA VAL A 145 3.39 -1.74 -26.37
C VAL A 145 3.41 -0.96 -27.69
N LEU A 146 4.02 0.23 -27.72
CA LEU A 146 4.11 1.05 -28.93
C LEU A 146 4.98 0.37 -30.01
N ALA A 147 6.08 -0.24 -29.62
CA ALA A 147 6.92 -1.01 -30.52
C ALA A 147 6.20 -2.23 -31.11
N ALA A 148 5.40 -2.93 -30.30
CA ALA A 148 4.57 -4.07 -30.75
C ALA A 148 3.43 -3.64 -31.68
N LEU A 149 3.00 -2.37 -31.61
CA LEU A 149 1.95 -1.79 -32.47
C LEU A 149 2.53 -1.03 -33.66
N GLU A 150 3.85 -1.06 -33.88
CA GLU A 150 4.55 -0.33 -34.95
C GLU A 150 4.21 1.19 -34.98
N ARG A 151 3.92 1.78 -33.83
CA ARG A 151 3.52 3.18 -33.70
C ARG A 151 4.74 4.09 -33.45
N PRO A 152 4.79 5.29 -34.03
CA PRO A 152 5.86 6.24 -33.73
C PRO A 152 5.79 6.66 -32.26
N VAL A 153 6.97 6.71 -31.60
CA VAL A 153 7.07 7.14 -30.20
C VAL A 153 6.78 8.64 -30.10
N PRO A 154 5.70 9.06 -29.43
CA PRO A 154 5.38 10.47 -29.28
C PRO A 154 6.28 11.12 -28.24
N ALA A 155 6.79 12.30 -28.52
CA ALA A 155 7.35 13.28 -27.57
C ALA A 155 8.49 12.82 -26.63
N GLY A 156 9.16 13.76 -25.96
CA GLY A 156 10.30 13.53 -25.07
C GLY A 156 9.98 12.70 -23.81
N PRO A 157 11.02 12.27 -23.07
CA PRO A 157 10.92 11.25 -22.00
C PRO A 157 9.95 11.60 -20.87
N ARG A 158 9.66 12.90 -20.62
CA ARG A 158 8.71 13.34 -19.59
C ARG A 158 7.26 13.02 -19.95
N TRP A 159 6.86 13.33 -21.16
CA TRP A 159 5.50 13.04 -21.66
C TRP A 159 5.25 11.53 -21.75
N LEU A 160 6.25 10.79 -22.18
CA LEU A 160 6.16 9.35 -22.27
C LEU A 160 5.95 8.73 -20.88
N SER A 161 6.68 9.19 -19.86
CA SER A 161 6.54 8.74 -18.48
C SER A 161 5.17 9.11 -17.89
N PHE A 162 4.65 10.30 -18.22
CA PHE A 162 3.32 10.72 -17.80
C PHE A 162 2.21 9.87 -18.45
N ILE A 163 2.29 9.63 -19.77
CA ILE A 163 1.34 8.76 -20.48
C ILE A 163 1.40 7.32 -19.93
N ASP A 164 2.61 6.81 -19.65
CA ASP A 164 2.78 5.48 -19.02
C ASP A 164 2.10 5.41 -17.65
N ALA A 165 2.23 6.43 -16.82
CA ALA A 165 1.57 6.52 -15.52
C ALA A 165 0.04 6.59 -15.63
N VAL A 166 -0.47 7.40 -16.56
CA VAL A 166 -1.93 7.51 -16.81
C VAL A 166 -2.48 6.19 -17.35
N SER A 167 -1.82 5.60 -18.36
CA SER A 167 -2.25 4.33 -18.93
C SER A 167 -2.21 3.20 -17.89
N ALA A 168 -1.20 3.18 -17.02
CA ALA A 168 -1.08 2.21 -15.94
C ALA A 168 -2.18 2.38 -14.88
N ALA A 169 -2.49 3.61 -14.50
CA ALA A 169 -3.57 3.91 -13.56
C ALA A 169 -4.94 3.46 -14.12
N LEU A 170 -5.21 3.79 -15.37
CA LEU A 170 -6.45 3.39 -16.04
C LEU A 170 -6.55 1.87 -16.22
N LEU A 171 -5.47 1.23 -16.66
CA LEU A 171 -5.44 -0.23 -16.84
C LEU A 171 -5.64 -0.95 -15.50
N GLY A 172 -4.96 -0.51 -14.44
CA GLY A 172 -5.10 -1.09 -13.11
C GLY A 172 -6.53 -0.96 -12.58
N ALA A 173 -7.11 0.24 -12.65
CA ALA A 173 -8.50 0.47 -12.22
C ALA A 173 -9.49 -0.33 -13.07
N ALA A 174 -9.31 -0.34 -14.40
CA ALA A 174 -10.17 -1.06 -15.33
C ALA A 174 -10.13 -2.57 -15.10
N PHE A 175 -8.95 -3.15 -14.88
CA PHE A 175 -8.81 -4.57 -14.58
C PHE A 175 -9.66 -4.98 -13.37
N PHE A 176 -9.55 -4.24 -12.27
CA PHE A 176 -10.34 -4.52 -11.07
C PHE A 176 -11.83 -4.25 -11.26
N TYR A 177 -12.17 -3.20 -12.02
CA TYR A 177 -13.57 -2.94 -12.37
C TYR A 177 -14.20 -4.10 -13.18
N PHE A 178 -13.51 -4.60 -14.20
CA PHE A 178 -14.00 -5.73 -14.98
C PHE A 178 -14.06 -7.01 -14.16
N ALA A 179 -13.09 -7.28 -13.30
CA ALA A 179 -13.10 -8.42 -12.40
C ALA A 179 -14.30 -8.34 -11.43
N TRP A 180 -14.56 -7.17 -10.86
CA TRP A 180 -15.75 -6.92 -10.04
C TRP A 180 -17.04 -7.10 -10.82
N ALA A 181 -17.14 -6.52 -12.03
CA ALA A 181 -18.32 -6.62 -12.86
C ALA A 181 -18.61 -8.07 -13.24
N ALA A 182 -17.59 -8.83 -13.64
CA ALA A 182 -17.73 -10.26 -13.95
C ALA A 182 -18.21 -11.05 -12.72
N TYR A 183 -17.60 -10.83 -11.56
CA TYR A 183 -18.01 -11.46 -10.31
C TYR A 183 -19.47 -11.12 -9.95
N TYR A 184 -19.85 -9.85 -10.06
CA TYR A 184 -21.21 -9.37 -9.78
C TYR A 184 -22.24 -10.00 -10.74
N LEU A 185 -21.93 -10.12 -12.03
CA LEU A 185 -22.81 -10.75 -13.01
C LEU A 185 -23.05 -12.23 -12.69
N ILE A 186 -22.03 -12.95 -12.24
CA ILE A 186 -22.10 -14.39 -11.93
C ILE A 186 -22.76 -14.65 -10.56
N ARG A 187 -22.36 -13.92 -9.53
CA ARG A 187 -22.72 -14.21 -8.14
C ARG A 187 -23.80 -13.30 -7.56
N LYS A 188 -24.11 -12.17 -8.23
CA LYS A 188 -25.05 -11.12 -7.75
C LYS A 188 -24.72 -10.58 -6.36
N ARG A 189 -23.44 -10.64 -5.95
CA ARG A 189 -22.92 -10.15 -4.67
C ARG A 189 -21.75 -9.21 -4.91
N HIS A 190 -21.60 -8.18 -4.07
CA HIS A 190 -20.43 -7.30 -4.11
C HIS A 190 -19.23 -8.04 -3.50
N GLY A 191 -18.16 -8.27 -4.28
CA GLY A 191 -17.01 -9.05 -3.85
C GLY A 191 -15.70 -8.25 -3.68
N VAL A 192 -15.64 -7.02 -4.24
CA VAL A 192 -14.44 -6.16 -4.21
C VAL A 192 -14.88 -4.75 -3.83
N GLY A 193 -14.13 -4.10 -2.94
CA GLY A 193 -14.39 -2.73 -2.50
C GLY A 193 -13.99 -1.68 -3.55
N PHE A 194 -14.71 -0.57 -3.61
CA PHE A 194 -14.33 0.57 -4.49
C PHE A 194 -12.95 1.13 -4.16
N GLY A 195 -12.48 0.98 -2.91
CA GLY A 195 -11.15 1.38 -2.47
C GLY A 195 -10.02 0.67 -3.21
N ASP A 196 -10.22 -0.62 -3.58
CA ASP A 196 -9.21 -1.41 -4.30
C ASP A 196 -8.93 -0.84 -5.70
N PHE A 197 -9.99 -0.32 -6.39
CA PHE A 197 -9.81 0.32 -7.70
C PHE A 197 -8.98 1.59 -7.59
N ALA A 198 -9.27 2.42 -6.61
CA ALA A 198 -8.54 3.67 -6.38
C ALA A 198 -7.10 3.39 -5.94
N MET A 199 -6.89 2.40 -5.08
CA MET A 199 -5.55 1.97 -4.67
C MET A 199 -4.74 1.44 -5.86
N MET A 200 -5.37 0.64 -6.73
CA MET A 200 -4.68 0.12 -7.91
C MET A 200 -4.37 1.21 -8.94
N ALA A 201 -5.26 2.21 -9.11
CA ALA A 201 -4.98 3.39 -9.91
C ALA A 201 -3.78 4.19 -9.36
N MET A 202 -3.71 4.36 -8.03
CA MET A 202 -2.57 5.00 -7.37
C MET A 202 -1.27 4.21 -7.60
N ILE A 203 -1.29 2.90 -7.42
CA ILE A 203 -0.14 2.03 -7.68
C ILE A 203 0.32 2.20 -9.13
N GLY A 204 -0.61 2.19 -10.08
CA GLY A 204 -0.32 2.40 -11.50
C GLY A 204 0.33 3.75 -11.79
N ALA A 205 -0.19 4.83 -11.22
CA ALA A 205 0.35 6.18 -11.37
C ALA A 205 1.79 6.30 -10.86
N PHE A 206 2.15 5.59 -9.79
CA PHE A 206 3.50 5.59 -9.25
C PHE A 206 4.46 4.64 -9.99
N LEU A 207 4.04 3.43 -10.31
CA LEU A 207 4.92 2.37 -10.80
C LEU A 207 5.03 2.32 -12.33
N GLY A 208 4.04 2.84 -13.06
CA GLY A 208 3.95 2.71 -14.52
C GLY A 208 3.47 1.33 -14.96
N LEU A 209 3.20 1.18 -16.27
CA LEU A 209 2.47 0.05 -16.85
C LEU A 209 3.13 -1.32 -16.58
N ARG A 210 4.45 -1.40 -16.74
CA ARG A 210 5.20 -2.64 -16.60
C ARG A 210 5.12 -3.25 -15.21
N LEU A 211 5.31 -2.42 -14.18
CA LEU A 211 5.28 -2.89 -12.79
C LEU A 211 3.85 -3.08 -12.29
N THR A 212 2.89 -2.32 -12.81
CA THR A 212 1.46 -2.50 -12.55
C THR A 212 0.97 -3.87 -12.98
N LEU A 213 1.39 -4.34 -14.15
CA LEU A 213 1.10 -5.72 -14.59
C LEU A 213 1.64 -6.75 -13.61
N LEU A 214 2.87 -6.56 -13.11
CA LEU A 214 3.45 -7.46 -12.11
C LEU A 214 2.60 -7.49 -10.83
N VAL A 215 2.11 -6.33 -10.36
CA VAL A 215 1.24 -6.24 -9.17
C VAL A 215 -0.08 -6.98 -9.40
N ILE A 216 -0.71 -6.81 -10.57
CA ILE A 216 -1.97 -7.49 -10.93
C ILE A 216 -1.83 -9.01 -10.81
N PHE A 217 -0.69 -9.58 -11.20
CA PHE A 217 -0.45 -11.03 -11.09
C PHE A 217 -0.02 -11.44 -9.68
N LEU A 218 0.82 -10.65 -9.03
CA LEU A 218 1.42 -11.03 -7.75
C LEU A 218 0.42 -10.94 -6.59
N ALA A 219 -0.48 -9.95 -6.58
CA ALA A 219 -1.41 -9.75 -5.49
C ALA A 219 -2.39 -10.93 -5.28
N PRO A 220 -3.04 -11.47 -6.32
CA PRO A 220 -3.88 -12.66 -6.17
C PRO A 220 -3.09 -13.91 -5.75
N ILE A 221 -1.84 -14.06 -6.21
CA ILE A 221 -0.98 -15.18 -5.80
C ILE A 221 -0.71 -15.12 -4.30
N LEU A 222 -0.31 -13.95 -3.79
CA LEU A 222 -0.08 -13.75 -2.34
C LEU A 222 -1.36 -13.95 -1.53
N GLY A 223 -2.48 -13.42 -2.01
CA GLY A 223 -3.78 -13.62 -1.37
C GLY A 223 -4.20 -15.09 -1.31
N THR A 224 -4.04 -15.82 -2.40
CA THR A 224 -4.35 -17.25 -2.47
C THR A 224 -3.43 -18.06 -1.56
N LEU A 225 -2.13 -17.75 -1.56
CA LEU A 225 -1.16 -18.41 -0.69
C LEU A 225 -1.50 -18.18 0.80
N TYR A 226 -1.85 -16.95 1.17
CA TYR A 226 -2.31 -16.62 2.52
C TYR A 226 -3.56 -17.40 2.89
N ALA A 227 -4.58 -17.42 2.03
CA ALA A 227 -5.81 -18.17 2.24
C ALA A 227 -5.54 -19.67 2.43
N LEU A 228 -4.67 -20.25 1.60
CA LEU A 228 -4.27 -21.65 1.71
C LEU A 228 -3.56 -21.93 3.05
N LEU A 229 -2.62 -21.06 3.43
CA LEU A 229 -1.90 -21.21 4.71
C LEU A 229 -2.83 -21.10 5.92
N THR A 230 -3.81 -20.21 5.88
CA THR A 230 -4.80 -20.07 6.96
C THR A 230 -5.72 -21.30 7.05
N LEU A 231 -6.14 -21.85 5.90
CA LEU A 231 -6.93 -23.09 5.85
C LEU A 231 -6.15 -24.29 6.40
N LEU A 232 -4.86 -24.39 6.09
CA LEU A 232 -4.00 -25.47 6.60
C LEU A 232 -3.74 -25.36 8.10
N ARG A 233 -3.73 -24.16 8.67
CA ARG A 233 -3.52 -23.88 10.09
C ARG A 233 -4.80 -23.92 10.92
N SER A 234 -5.97 -23.74 10.29
CA SER A 234 -7.25 -23.79 10.97
C SER A 234 -7.51 -25.20 11.47
N ASP A 235 -7.44 -25.37 12.79
CA ASP A 235 -7.79 -26.63 13.44
C ASP A 235 -9.24 -26.98 13.06
N ARG A 236 -9.48 -28.20 12.55
CA ARG A 236 -10.79 -28.70 12.11
C ARG A 236 -11.92 -28.51 13.15
N ARG A 237 -11.58 -28.25 14.40
CA ARG A 237 -12.50 -27.98 15.50
C ARG A 237 -13.18 -26.60 15.43
N GLN A 238 -12.54 -25.57 14.84
CA GLN A 238 -13.16 -24.24 14.71
C GLN A 238 -14.12 -24.17 13.51
N VAL A 239 -13.87 -24.93 12.47
CA VAL A 239 -14.77 -25.03 11.28
C VAL A 239 -16.07 -25.80 11.65
N ALA A 240 -16.00 -26.75 12.58
CA ALA A 240 -17.15 -27.54 13.02
C ALA A 240 -18.08 -26.82 14.02
N GLN A 241 -17.63 -25.71 14.64
CA GLN A 241 -18.41 -24.93 15.60
C GLN A 241 -19.07 -23.67 14.98
N ALA A 242 -18.72 -23.32 13.74
CA ALA A 242 -19.47 -22.33 12.98
C ALA A 242 -20.84 -22.92 12.63
N GLN A 243 -21.88 -22.56 13.40
CA GLN A 243 -23.26 -22.96 13.09
C GLN A 243 -23.56 -22.60 11.64
N PRO A 244 -24.18 -23.51 10.87
CA PRO A 244 -24.64 -23.22 9.53
C PRO A 244 -25.88 -22.30 9.63
N SER A 245 -25.64 -20.99 9.66
CA SER A 245 -26.66 -20.04 9.23
C SER A 245 -26.79 -20.23 7.72
N GLY A 246 -27.84 -20.87 7.35
CA GLY A 246 -28.53 -21.23 6.10
C GLY A 246 -28.01 -20.90 4.70
N ASP A 247 -26.86 -20.32 4.51
CA ASP A 247 -26.20 -20.13 3.22
C ASP A 247 -24.79 -20.70 3.34
N GLY A 248 -24.49 -21.73 2.57
CA GLY A 248 -23.22 -22.48 2.56
C GLY A 248 -21.96 -21.65 2.25
N ALA A 249 -21.81 -20.53 2.92
CA ALA A 249 -20.63 -19.70 2.95
C ALA A 249 -19.73 -20.22 4.08
N VAL A 250 -18.75 -21.04 3.73
CA VAL A 250 -17.52 -21.12 4.52
C VAL A 250 -17.14 -19.68 4.85
N LEU A 251 -17.09 -19.36 6.14
CA LEU A 251 -16.58 -18.10 6.69
C LEU A 251 -15.10 -17.95 6.25
N LEU A 252 -14.90 -17.58 4.99
CA LEU A 252 -13.68 -16.90 4.57
C LEU A 252 -13.77 -15.55 5.29
N ALA A 253 -13.07 -15.42 6.42
CA ALA A 253 -12.82 -14.12 7.00
C ALA A 253 -12.47 -13.19 5.84
N GLU A 254 -13.17 -12.05 5.74
CA GLU A 254 -12.92 -11.09 4.66
C GLU A 254 -11.43 -10.76 4.67
N VAL A 255 -10.72 -11.36 3.71
CA VAL A 255 -9.27 -11.21 3.63
C VAL A 255 -9.04 -9.82 3.03
N PRO A 256 -8.41 -8.89 3.78
CA PRO A 256 -8.22 -7.52 3.31
C PRO A 256 -7.34 -7.56 2.06
N PHE A 257 -7.96 -7.37 0.88
CA PHE A 257 -7.27 -7.53 -0.41
C PHE A 257 -6.26 -6.40 -0.66
N GLY A 258 -6.53 -5.20 -0.14
CA GLY A 258 -5.62 -4.07 -0.20
C GLY A 258 -4.25 -4.35 0.44
N VAL A 259 -4.20 -5.21 1.46
CA VAL A 259 -2.93 -5.67 2.04
C VAL A 259 -2.06 -6.36 0.97
N PHE A 260 -2.64 -7.27 0.19
CA PHE A 260 -1.87 -8.00 -0.84
C PHE A 260 -1.50 -7.11 -2.02
N LEU A 261 -2.37 -6.16 -2.40
CA LEU A 261 -2.05 -5.13 -3.38
C LEU A 261 -0.86 -4.28 -2.91
N GLY A 262 -0.90 -3.83 -1.66
CA GLY A 262 0.16 -3.02 -1.08
C GLY A 262 1.49 -3.77 -1.00
N VAL A 263 1.50 -4.98 -0.45
CA VAL A 263 2.72 -5.81 -0.35
C VAL A 263 3.29 -6.10 -1.74
N SER A 264 2.44 -6.48 -2.70
CA SER A 264 2.86 -6.73 -4.09
C SER A 264 3.46 -5.50 -4.74
N SER A 265 2.91 -4.31 -4.46
CA SER A 265 3.40 -3.05 -5.01
C SER A 265 4.76 -2.64 -4.42
N LEU A 266 5.01 -2.91 -3.14
CA LEU A 266 6.33 -2.72 -2.52
C LEU A 266 7.37 -3.70 -3.09
N ILE A 267 6.99 -4.97 -3.29
CA ILE A 267 7.84 -5.95 -3.98
C ILE A 267 8.14 -5.47 -5.40
N ALA A 268 7.14 -5.02 -6.14
CA ALA A 268 7.32 -4.51 -7.51
C ALA A 268 8.21 -3.27 -7.56
N LEU A 269 8.14 -2.37 -6.58
CA LEU A 269 8.98 -1.18 -6.52
C LEU A 269 10.48 -1.53 -6.44
N PHE A 270 10.85 -2.45 -5.55
CA PHE A 270 12.27 -2.77 -5.29
C PHE A 270 12.78 -3.96 -6.08
N LEU A 271 11.97 -4.99 -6.29
CA LEU A 271 12.35 -6.23 -6.96
C LEU A 271 11.75 -6.41 -8.35
N GLY A 272 10.88 -5.50 -8.79
CA GLY A 272 10.17 -5.67 -10.06
C GLY A 272 11.08 -5.69 -11.28
N ARG A 273 12.15 -4.88 -11.29
CA ARG A 273 13.15 -4.91 -12.39
C ARG A 273 13.92 -6.24 -12.47
N PRO A 274 14.51 -6.75 -11.37
CA PRO A 274 15.12 -8.08 -11.35
C PRO A 274 14.18 -9.20 -11.77
N ILE A 275 12.96 -9.23 -11.23
CA ILE A 275 11.94 -10.24 -11.53
C ILE A 275 11.61 -10.24 -13.03
N TRP A 276 11.39 -9.06 -13.59
CA TRP A 276 11.05 -8.92 -14.99
C TRP A 276 12.22 -9.32 -15.92
N ASN A 277 13.44 -8.93 -15.57
CA ASN A 277 14.63 -9.31 -16.35
C ASN A 277 14.89 -10.81 -16.30
N TRP A 278 14.67 -11.44 -15.16
CA TRP A 278 14.72 -12.88 -15.01
C TRP A 278 13.65 -13.56 -15.89
N TYR A 279 12.41 -13.10 -15.84
CA TYR A 279 11.33 -13.63 -16.68
C TYR A 279 11.64 -13.53 -18.17
N LEU A 280 12.10 -12.37 -18.64
CA LEU A 280 12.47 -12.19 -20.05
C LEU A 280 13.71 -13.03 -20.46
N GLY A 281 14.54 -13.43 -19.50
CA GLY A 281 15.68 -14.31 -19.75
C GLY A 281 15.29 -15.71 -20.23
N PHE A 282 14.07 -16.16 -19.92
CA PHE A 282 13.55 -17.46 -20.42
C PHE A 282 13.15 -17.44 -21.91
N PHE A 283 13.00 -16.26 -22.49
CA PHE A 283 12.56 -16.11 -23.90
C PHE A 283 13.70 -15.66 -24.81
N ARG A 284 14.91 -15.54 -24.29
CA ARG A 284 16.13 -15.28 -25.04
C ARG A 284 16.99 -16.54 -25.12
#